data_eb89edd1a5450185fcdac915251a391a
#
_entry.id   eb89edd1a5450185fcdac915251a391a
#
_cell.length_a   1.000
_cell.length_b   1.000
_cell.length_c   1.000
_cell.angle_alpha   90.00
_cell.angle_beta   90.00
_cell.angle_gamma   90.00
#
_symmetry.space_group_name_H-M   'P 1'
#
loop_
_entity.id
_entity.type
_entity.pdbx_description
1 polymer ?
#
loop_
_entity_poly.entity_id
_entity_poly.type
_entity_poly.pdbx_seq_one_letter_code
_entity_poly.pdbx_strand_id
1 'polypeptide(L)'
;MDLEDIYKFMKIFLIISIFFAAFSISANPKVYFINLEDGDKVESPFLIQFGLSGMGISPAGTDRENTGHHHLLINVNDIDLSKPIPSSSNHIHFGGGQTESLVDLVPGDYSMQLVLGDMTHTPHNPPIISQRINITVID
;
A
#
# COMPACT_ATOMS: atom_id res chain seq x y z
N MET A 1 14.55 -52.27 16.61
CA MET A 1 13.94 -51.06 17.17
C MET A 1 12.76 -51.53 18.01
N ASP A 2 12.77 -51.36 19.32
CA ASP A 2 11.69 -51.78 20.16
C ASP A 2 10.51 -50.77 20.13
N LEU A 3 9.37 -51.15 20.73
CA LEU A 3 8.17 -50.33 20.72
C LEU A 3 8.37 -48.99 21.46
N GLU A 4 9.27 -48.93 22.44
CA GLU A 4 9.59 -47.69 23.15
C GLU A 4 10.39 -46.71 22.27
N ASP A 5 11.32 -47.23 21.44
CA ASP A 5 12.10 -46.43 20.52
C ASP A 5 11.22 -45.86 19.41
N ILE A 6 10.27 -46.66 18.87
CA ILE A 6 9.29 -46.18 17.88
C ILE A 6 8.43 -45.06 18.48
N TYR A 7 7.98 -45.21 19.72
CA TYR A 7 7.14 -44.22 20.38
C TYR A 7 7.88 -42.90 20.67
N LYS A 8 9.16 -42.97 21.04
CA LYS A 8 10.02 -41.79 21.22
C LYS A 8 10.24 -41.07 19.88
N PHE A 9 10.49 -41.82 18.84
CA PHE A 9 10.69 -41.26 17.47
C PHE A 9 9.42 -40.55 16.96
N MET A 10 8.25 -41.17 17.15
CA MET A 10 6.97 -40.58 16.82
C MET A 10 6.67 -39.30 17.59
N LYS A 11 6.99 -39.24 18.89
CA LYS A 11 6.84 -38.02 19.70
C LYS A 11 7.74 -36.89 19.23
N ILE A 12 8.99 -37.19 18.89
CA ILE A 12 9.94 -36.17 18.36
C ILE A 12 9.46 -35.65 17.02
N PHE A 13 8.96 -36.54 16.14
CA PHE A 13 8.42 -36.13 14.84
C PHE A 13 7.17 -35.27 14.97
N LEU A 14 6.28 -35.59 15.92
CA LEU A 14 5.07 -34.81 16.19
C LEU A 14 5.40 -33.41 16.73
N ILE A 15 6.40 -33.29 17.62
CA ILE A 15 6.84 -31.99 18.16
C ILE A 15 7.49 -31.12 17.09
N ILE A 16 8.28 -31.70 16.17
CA ILE A 16 8.90 -30.97 15.08
C ILE A 16 7.86 -30.48 14.05
N SER A 17 6.81 -31.27 13.77
CA SER A 17 5.75 -30.85 12.85
C SER A 17 4.87 -29.71 13.39
N ILE A 18 4.69 -29.62 14.72
CA ILE A 18 3.92 -28.54 15.38
C ILE A 18 4.71 -27.23 15.36
N PHE A 19 6.05 -27.29 15.43
CA PHE A 19 6.89 -26.08 15.45
C PHE A 19 7.00 -25.40 14.07
N PHE A 20 6.74 -26.13 12.97
CA PHE A 20 6.82 -25.56 11.62
C PHE A 20 5.53 -24.87 11.13
N ALA A 21 4.42 -25.03 11.88
CA ALA A 21 3.10 -24.55 11.47
C ALA A 21 2.75 -23.10 11.92
N ALA A 22 3.65 -22.37 12.56
CA ALA A 22 3.29 -21.13 13.27
C ALA A 22 4.10 -19.88 12.88
N PHE A 23 4.62 -19.79 11.67
CA PHE A 23 5.24 -18.54 11.20
C PHE A 23 4.51 -17.98 9.98
N SER A 24 3.25 -17.58 10.18
CA SER A 24 2.61 -16.64 9.27
C SER A 24 3.17 -15.24 9.60
N ILE A 25 4.24 -14.83 8.92
CA ILE A 25 4.66 -13.43 8.91
C ILE A 25 3.57 -12.69 8.14
N SER A 26 2.58 -12.17 8.84
CA SER A 26 1.69 -11.16 8.28
C SER A 26 2.52 -9.88 8.12
N ALA A 27 3.02 -9.66 6.93
CA ALA A 27 3.65 -8.38 6.61
C ALA A 27 2.58 -7.29 6.70
N ASN A 28 2.83 -6.25 7.50
CA ASN A 28 1.93 -5.10 7.55
C ASN A 28 1.77 -4.52 6.15
N PRO A 29 0.54 -4.20 5.71
CA PRO A 29 0.30 -3.58 4.42
C PRO A 29 1.10 -2.28 4.26
N LYS A 30 1.62 -2.05 3.05
CA LYS A 30 2.37 -0.84 2.72
C LYS A 30 1.99 -0.35 1.33
N VAL A 31 1.76 0.95 1.21
CA VAL A 31 1.67 1.67 -0.06
C VAL A 31 2.92 2.53 -0.24
N TYR A 32 3.44 2.65 -1.45
CA TYR A 32 4.68 3.37 -1.74
C TYR A 32 4.78 3.78 -3.21
N PHE A 33 5.61 4.79 -3.50
CA PHE A 33 5.99 5.13 -4.86
C PHE A 33 7.06 4.13 -5.35
N ILE A 34 6.94 3.66 -6.60
CA ILE A 34 7.90 2.71 -7.19
C ILE A 34 9.05 3.46 -7.87
N ASN A 35 8.73 4.54 -8.58
CA ASN A 35 9.65 5.24 -9.47
C ASN A 35 9.89 6.72 -9.11
N LEU A 36 9.50 7.13 -7.90
CA LEU A 36 9.75 8.48 -7.37
C LEU A 36 10.30 8.39 -5.95
N GLU A 37 11.27 9.24 -5.65
CA GLU A 37 11.90 9.38 -4.36
C GLU A 37 11.86 10.85 -3.87
N ASP A 38 12.09 11.05 -2.57
CA ASP A 38 12.17 12.38 -1.98
C ASP A 38 13.35 13.16 -2.56
N GLY A 39 13.09 14.37 -3.06
CA GLY A 39 14.08 15.24 -3.68
C GLY A 39 14.21 15.10 -5.21
N ASP A 40 13.44 14.22 -5.84
CA ASP A 40 13.47 14.03 -7.29
C ASP A 40 13.11 15.30 -8.07
N LYS A 41 13.73 15.44 -9.24
CA LYS A 41 13.39 16.44 -10.26
C LYS A 41 12.83 15.73 -11.48
N VAL A 42 11.65 16.13 -11.93
CA VAL A 42 10.93 15.50 -13.03
C VAL A 42 10.47 16.56 -14.05
N GLU A 43 10.40 16.17 -15.32
CA GLU A 43 9.77 16.95 -16.37
C GLU A 43 8.30 16.54 -16.52
N SER A 44 7.39 17.50 -16.69
CA SER A 44 5.95 17.25 -16.84
C SER A 44 5.59 17.05 -18.34
N PRO A 45 4.67 16.11 -18.68
CA PRO A 45 4.02 15.15 -17.79
C PRO A 45 4.94 13.99 -17.43
N PHE A 46 4.81 13.45 -16.21
CA PHE A 46 5.61 12.33 -15.73
C PHE A 46 4.76 11.16 -15.26
N LEU A 47 5.29 9.95 -15.42
CA LEU A 47 4.65 8.72 -14.94
C LEU A 47 4.89 8.57 -13.46
N ILE A 48 3.82 8.29 -12.70
CA ILE A 48 3.90 7.81 -11.32
C ILE A 48 3.43 6.36 -11.27
N GLN A 49 4.21 5.49 -10.61
CA GLN A 49 3.86 4.10 -10.38
C GLN A 49 3.68 3.84 -8.88
N PHE A 50 2.59 3.15 -8.54
CA PHE A 50 2.16 2.90 -7.17
C PHE A 50 2.39 1.45 -6.79
N GLY A 51 3.10 1.23 -5.69
CA GLY A 51 3.32 -0.08 -5.10
C GLY A 51 2.38 -0.33 -3.92
N LEU A 52 1.89 -1.57 -3.83
CA LEU A 52 1.15 -2.07 -2.68
C LEU A 52 1.68 -3.45 -2.31
N SER A 53 1.92 -3.68 -1.03
CA SER A 53 2.25 -5.00 -0.49
C SER A 53 1.36 -5.35 0.68
N GLY A 54 1.09 -6.65 0.89
CA GLY A 54 0.28 -7.16 1.99
C GLY A 54 -1.23 -7.03 1.78
N MET A 55 -1.68 -6.37 0.71
CA MET A 55 -3.08 -6.28 0.29
C MET A 55 -3.20 -6.31 -1.23
N GLY A 56 -4.43 -6.46 -1.73
CA GLY A 56 -4.76 -6.43 -3.16
C GLY A 56 -5.31 -5.08 -3.61
N ILE A 57 -5.21 -4.80 -4.91
CA ILE A 57 -5.90 -3.67 -5.55
C ILE A 57 -7.30 -4.13 -5.97
N SER A 58 -8.30 -3.29 -5.73
CA SER A 58 -9.65 -3.45 -6.25
C SER A 58 -10.22 -2.10 -6.68
N PRO A 59 -11.12 -2.06 -7.68
CA PRO A 59 -11.83 -0.84 -8.01
C PRO A 59 -12.69 -0.34 -6.83
N ALA A 60 -12.91 0.97 -6.78
CA ALA A 60 -13.85 1.61 -5.85
C ALA A 60 -15.23 0.94 -5.94
N GLY A 61 -15.91 0.81 -4.80
CA GLY A 61 -17.21 0.12 -4.71
C GLY A 61 -17.15 -1.40 -4.70
N THR A 62 -15.95 -2.00 -4.80
CA THR A 62 -15.79 -3.45 -4.72
C THR A 62 -15.65 -3.88 -3.26
N ASP A 63 -16.66 -4.61 -2.75
CA ASP A 63 -16.64 -5.18 -1.40
C ASP A 63 -15.80 -6.47 -1.39
N ARG A 64 -14.52 -6.33 -1.12
CA ARG A 64 -13.57 -7.44 -0.99
C ARG A 64 -12.58 -7.18 0.13
N GLU A 65 -12.50 -8.13 1.05
CA GLU A 65 -11.56 -8.06 2.17
C GLU A 65 -10.10 -7.93 1.70
N ASN A 66 -9.30 -7.21 2.46
CA ASN A 66 -7.87 -7.00 2.21
C ASN A 66 -7.58 -6.42 0.83
N THR A 67 -8.44 -5.54 0.33
CA THR A 67 -8.25 -4.81 -0.92
C THR A 67 -8.58 -3.32 -0.75
N GLY A 68 -8.07 -2.52 -1.67
CA GLY A 68 -8.35 -1.10 -1.76
C GLY A 68 -7.87 -0.50 -3.07
N HIS A 69 -7.99 0.81 -3.21
CA HIS A 69 -7.51 1.56 -4.38
C HIS A 69 -6.70 2.78 -3.96
N HIS A 70 -5.83 3.22 -4.84
CA HIS A 70 -4.91 4.31 -4.57
C HIS A 70 -5.60 5.69 -4.63
N HIS A 71 -5.17 6.56 -3.73
CA HIS A 71 -5.37 8.01 -3.78
C HIS A 71 -4.02 8.70 -3.72
N LEU A 72 -3.81 9.72 -4.54
CA LEU A 72 -2.62 10.58 -4.53
C LEU A 72 -2.98 11.94 -3.96
N LEU A 73 -2.30 12.33 -2.90
CA LEU A 73 -2.39 13.62 -2.26
C LEU A 73 -1.25 14.50 -2.77
N ILE A 74 -1.56 15.70 -3.29
CA ILE A 74 -0.58 16.68 -3.79
C ILE A 74 -0.73 17.95 -2.98
N ASN A 75 0.33 18.37 -2.27
CA ASN A 75 0.32 19.56 -1.40
C ASN A 75 -0.78 19.53 -0.33
N VAL A 76 -1.12 18.33 0.16
CA VAL A 76 -2.08 18.14 1.25
C VAL A 76 -1.33 17.81 2.53
N ASN A 77 -1.48 18.65 3.56
CA ASN A 77 -0.78 18.46 4.83
C ASN A 77 -1.46 17.43 5.72
N ASP A 78 -2.79 17.48 5.82
CA ASP A 78 -3.59 16.63 6.68
C ASP A 78 -4.87 16.19 5.96
N ILE A 79 -5.30 14.95 6.25
CA ILE A 79 -6.62 14.43 5.88
C ILE A 79 -7.29 13.83 7.12
N ASP A 80 -8.60 13.86 7.17
CA ASP A 80 -9.38 13.15 8.19
C ASP A 80 -9.43 11.65 7.83
N LEU A 81 -8.61 10.86 8.51
CA LEU A 81 -8.48 9.42 8.26
C LEU A 81 -9.74 8.62 8.61
N SER A 82 -10.72 9.23 9.25
CA SER A 82 -11.99 8.60 9.60
C SER A 82 -13.11 8.85 8.58
N LYS A 83 -12.83 9.62 7.54
CA LYS A 83 -13.80 10.01 6.51
C LYS A 83 -13.34 9.63 5.11
N PRO A 84 -14.27 9.53 4.16
CA PRO A 84 -13.92 9.36 2.75
C PRO A 84 -12.99 10.46 2.27
N ILE A 85 -11.94 10.07 1.56
CA ILE A 85 -10.97 11.00 0.96
C ILE A 85 -11.71 11.83 -0.10
N PRO A 86 -11.66 13.16 -0.04
CA PRO A 86 -12.33 13.99 -1.04
C PRO A 86 -11.72 13.80 -2.44
N SER A 87 -12.43 14.20 -3.48
CA SER A 87 -11.92 14.25 -4.85
C SER A 87 -11.73 15.70 -5.27
N SER A 88 -10.50 16.06 -5.67
CA SER A 88 -10.14 17.41 -6.13
C SER A 88 -8.83 17.36 -6.92
N SER A 89 -8.36 18.50 -7.42
CA SER A 89 -7.03 18.61 -8.05
C SER A 89 -5.87 18.21 -7.14
N ASN A 90 -6.06 18.28 -5.82
CA ASN A 90 -5.07 17.91 -4.80
C ASN A 90 -5.29 16.51 -4.19
N HIS A 91 -6.42 15.87 -4.50
CA HIS A 91 -6.81 14.55 -4.04
C HIS A 91 -7.22 13.71 -5.25
N ILE A 92 -6.24 13.12 -5.92
CA ILE A 92 -6.49 12.35 -7.15
C ILE A 92 -6.91 10.94 -6.79
N HIS A 93 -8.05 10.51 -7.33
CA HIS A 93 -8.67 9.23 -7.08
C HIS A 93 -8.43 8.25 -8.22
N PHE A 94 -7.90 7.08 -7.91
CA PHE A 94 -7.63 6.00 -8.87
C PHE A 94 -8.65 4.86 -8.72
N GLY A 95 -9.93 5.19 -8.82
CA GLY A 95 -11.06 4.31 -8.53
C GLY A 95 -11.26 3.13 -9.47
N GLY A 96 -10.55 3.08 -10.59
CA GLY A 96 -10.54 1.91 -11.48
C GLY A 96 -9.54 0.83 -11.08
N GLY A 97 -8.80 1.03 -9.97
CA GLY A 97 -7.72 0.12 -9.57
C GLY A 97 -6.41 0.34 -10.33
N GLN A 98 -6.19 1.55 -10.81
CA GLN A 98 -4.94 1.91 -11.48
C GLN A 98 -3.75 1.80 -10.52
N THR A 99 -2.64 1.31 -11.06
CA THR A 99 -1.36 1.18 -10.35
C THR A 99 -0.29 2.14 -10.89
N GLU A 100 -0.66 2.93 -11.89
CA GLU A 100 0.17 3.99 -12.46
C GLU A 100 -0.69 5.07 -13.11
N SER A 101 -0.13 6.26 -13.28
CA SER A 101 -0.80 7.37 -13.97
C SER A 101 0.22 8.37 -14.49
N LEU A 102 -0.08 9.01 -15.61
CA LEU A 102 0.59 10.25 -16.02
C LEU A 102 0.01 11.41 -15.22
N VAL A 103 0.89 12.22 -14.65
CA VAL A 103 0.54 13.44 -13.92
C VAL A 103 1.14 14.63 -14.65
N ASP A 104 0.30 15.64 -14.89
CA ASP A 104 0.68 16.88 -15.55
C ASP A 104 0.57 18.02 -14.54
N LEU A 105 1.72 18.62 -14.20
CA LEU A 105 1.84 19.71 -13.24
C LEU A 105 2.70 20.82 -13.83
N VAL A 106 2.39 22.06 -13.48
CA VAL A 106 3.25 23.20 -13.86
C VAL A 106 4.57 23.13 -13.08
N PRO A 107 5.66 23.74 -13.60
CA PRO A 107 6.92 23.80 -12.87
C PRO A 107 6.75 24.36 -11.45
N GLY A 108 7.39 23.72 -10.46
CA GLY A 108 7.28 24.09 -9.04
C GLY A 108 7.61 22.93 -8.09
N ASP A 109 7.54 23.21 -6.80
CA ASP A 109 7.78 22.24 -5.74
C ASP A 109 6.46 21.64 -5.24
N TYR A 110 6.43 20.32 -5.11
CA TYR A 110 5.24 19.58 -4.70
C TYR A 110 5.56 18.56 -3.61
N SER A 111 4.71 18.48 -2.61
CA SER A 111 4.68 17.33 -1.72
C SER A 111 3.68 16.31 -2.23
N MET A 112 4.05 15.02 -2.19
CA MET A 112 3.19 13.93 -2.63
C MET A 112 3.11 12.82 -1.59
N GLN A 113 1.93 12.21 -1.45
CA GLN A 113 1.69 11.10 -0.54
C GLN A 113 0.61 10.18 -1.09
N LEU A 114 0.79 8.86 -0.95
CA LEU A 114 -0.22 7.87 -1.31
C LEU A 114 -1.01 7.44 -0.09
N VAL A 115 -2.31 7.25 -0.27
CA VAL A 115 -3.23 6.66 0.71
C VAL A 115 -4.01 5.54 0.03
N LEU A 116 -4.17 4.40 0.70
CA LEU A 116 -5.06 3.34 0.24
C LEU A 116 -6.44 3.55 0.84
N GLY A 117 -7.45 3.76 -0.02
CA GLY A 117 -8.86 3.84 0.34
C GLY A 117 -9.55 2.49 0.19
N ASP A 118 -10.53 2.23 1.05
CA ASP A 118 -11.44 1.08 0.96
C ASP A 118 -12.50 1.27 -0.15
N MET A 119 -13.48 0.36 -0.24
CA MET A 119 -14.57 0.42 -1.22
C MET A 119 -15.36 1.74 -1.18
N THR A 120 -15.35 2.46 -0.06
CA THR A 120 -16.06 3.73 0.17
C THR A 120 -15.14 4.95 0.14
N HIS A 121 -13.87 4.79 -0.30
CA HIS A 121 -12.82 5.83 -0.31
C HIS A 121 -12.33 6.23 1.09
N THR A 122 -12.69 5.47 2.12
CA THR A 122 -12.24 5.74 3.48
C THR A 122 -10.89 5.06 3.71
N PRO A 123 -9.88 5.75 4.30
CA PRO A 123 -8.64 5.11 4.67
C PRO A 123 -8.86 3.90 5.58
N HIS A 124 -8.11 2.83 5.37
CA HIS A 124 -8.17 1.64 6.24
C HIS A 124 -7.84 1.97 7.70
N ASN A 125 -8.24 1.13 8.62
CA ASN A 125 -7.86 1.23 10.03
C ASN A 125 -7.15 -0.05 10.51
N PRO A 126 -5.83 0.00 10.80
CA PRO A 126 -4.94 1.17 10.76
C PRO A 126 -4.75 1.70 9.32
N PRO A 127 -4.47 3.01 9.15
CA PRO A 127 -4.35 3.63 7.84
C PRO A 127 -3.10 3.14 7.09
N ILE A 128 -3.26 2.91 5.79
CA ILE A 128 -2.18 2.50 4.89
C ILE A 128 -1.78 3.71 4.06
N ILE A 129 -0.71 4.36 4.49
CA ILE A 129 -0.21 5.64 3.96
C ILE A 129 1.27 5.51 3.66
N SER A 130 1.71 6.08 2.52
CA SER A 130 3.13 6.13 2.17
C SER A 130 3.88 7.18 3.01
N GLN A 131 5.20 7.10 2.95
CA GLN A 131 6.00 8.28 3.28
C GLN A 131 5.62 9.42 2.34
N ARG A 132 5.68 10.66 2.87
CA ARG A 132 5.55 11.86 2.06
C ARG A 132 6.88 12.10 1.37
N ILE A 133 6.83 12.39 0.08
CA ILE A 133 7.99 12.79 -0.70
C ILE A 133 7.79 14.22 -1.21
N ASN A 134 8.88 14.94 -1.42
CA ASN A 134 8.88 16.25 -2.05
C ASN A 134 9.61 16.12 -3.38
N ILE A 135 9.03 16.64 -4.44
CA ILE A 135 9.61 16.64 -5.78
C ILE A 135 9.62 18.05 -6.35
N THR A 136 10.50 18.31 -7.30
CA THR A 136 10.49 19.55 -8.09
C THR A 136 10.13 19.21 -9.54
N VAL A 137 9.06 19.80 -10.04
CA VAL A 137 8.73 19.76 -11.47
C VAL A 137 9.51 20.86 -12.16
N ILE A 138 10.29 20.50 -13.16
CA ILE A 138 11.12 21.42 -13.98
C ILE A 138 10.53 21.62 -15.36
N ASP A 139 11.00 22.70 -16.07
CA ASP A 139 10.63 22.98 -17.47
C ASP A 139 11.18 21.95 -18.45
#